data_45ca077cbaeb0afbe8dc0377424eb10e
#
_entry.id   45ca077cbaeb0afbe8dc0377424eb10e
#
_cell.length_a   1.000
_cell.length_b   1.000
_cell.length_c   1.000
_cell.angle_alpha   90.00
_cell.angle_beta   90.00
_cell.angle_gamma   90.00
#
_symmetry.space_group_name_H-M   'P 1'
#
loop_
_entity.id
_entity.type
_entity.pdbx_description
1 polymer ?
#
loop_
_entity_poly.entity_id
_entity_poly.type
_entity_poly.pdbx_seq_one_letter_code
_entity_poly.pdbx_strand_id
1 'polypeptide(L)'
;YNPGDDIRHVDWKLYGKTDRYYIKRFEEETNLRSFILMDTSKSMAYSSSSISKLDYSGFLTAALSYLMIRQRDGVGLVLFDESIQSLIPPKSTQSQLNAILGKLEHAKPGKKTQLGKVLHEMADRISKRGLVIVISDLFDNFDSVISGLKHFRHNKQEVIVFHVLDRQEQEFQFQTRSKFRDLETGETITTEPWQIRSAYKELIKDVQNKYRKECQ
;
A
#
# COMPACT_ATOMS: atom_id res chain seq x y z
N TYR A 1 -9.45 33.81 20.70
CA TYR A 1 -10.25 33.20 21.79
C TYR A 1 -11.73 33.38 21.48
N ASN A 2 -12.47 32.29 21.42
CA ASN A 2 -13.91 32.30 21.38
C ASN A 2 -14.46 31.86 22.74
N PRO A 3 -15.59 32.41 23.21
CA PRO A 3 -16.23 31.97 24.46
C PRO A 3 -16.52 30.45 24.37
N GLY A 4 -15.90 29.65 25.24
CA GLY A 4 -15.97 28.19 25.25
C GLY A 4 -14.66 27.48 25.01
N ASP A 5 -13.61 28.19 24.58
CA ASP A 5 -12.29 27.60 24.42
C ASP A 5 -11.61 27.36 25.80
N ASP A 6 -10.84 26.26 25.89
CA ASP A 6 -10.16 25.87 27.13
C ASP A 6 -9.09 26.92 27.53
N ILE A 7 -9.25 27.51 28.71
CA ILE A 7 -8.39 28.55 29.28
C ILE A 7 -6.91 28.10 29.41
N ARG A 8 -6.67 26.78 29.48
CA ARG A 8 -5.32 26.21 29.54
C ARG A 8 -4.49 26.47 28.29
N HIS A 9 -5.15 26.73 27.15
CA HIS A 9 -4.49 27.00 25.88
C HIS A 9 -4.28 28.49 25.60
N VAL A 10 -4.65 29.39 26.52
CA VAL A 10 -4.41 30.83 26.38
C VAL A 10 -2.93 31.14 26.46
N ASP A 11 -2.42 31.96 25.53
CA ASP A 11 -1.05 32.49 25.59
C ASP A 11 -0.98 33.66 26.55
N TRP A 12 -0.76 33.36 27.83
CA TRP A 12 -0.66 34.35 28.88
C TRP A 12 0.51 35.33 28.68
N LYS A 13 1.57 34.90 27.97
CA LYS A 13 2.71 35.77 27.68
C LYS A 13 2.37 36.83 26.62
N LEU A 14 1.57 36.46 25.64
CA LEU A 14 1.07 37.37 24.62
C LEU A 14 -0.06 38.25 25.16
N TYR A 15 -0.92 37.73 26.02
CA TYR A 15 -1.94 38.50 26.73
C TYR A 15 -1.31 39.65 27.56
N GLY A 16 -0.27 39.38 28.34
CA GLY A 16 0.42 40.39 29.13
C GLY A 16 1.12 41.48 28.30
N LYS A 17 1.29 41.31 26.99
CA LYS A 17 1.85 42.32 26.09
C LYS A 17 0.80 43.08 25.28
N THR A 18 -0.34 42.49 25.02
CA THR A 18 -1.30 43.03 24.02
C THR A 18 -2.68 43.28 24.57
N ASP A 19 -2.97 42.83 25.81
CA ASP A 19 -4.30 42.84 26.45
C ASP A 19 -5.38 42.10 25.60
N ARG A 20 -4.97 41.18 24.71
CA ARG A 20 -5.85 40.41 23.87
C ARG A 20 -5.63 38.91 24.11
N TYR A 21 -6.73 38.15 24.20
CA TYR A 21 -6.66 36.72 24.37
C TYR A 21 -6.30 36.03 23.05
N TYR A 22 -5.20 35.30 23.04
CA TYR A 22 -4.78 34.42 21.96
C TYR A 22 -4.70 33.00 22.45
N ILE A 23 -5.16 32.04 21.63
CA ILE A 23 -5.05 30.61 21.91
C ILE A 23 -3.84 30.08 21.19
N LYS A 24 -3.01 29.35 21.90
CA LYS A 24 -1.98 28.50 21.30
C LYS A 24 -2.67 27.34 20.60
N ARG A 25 -2.82 27.42 19.29
CA ARG A 25 -3.14 26.22 18.49
C ARG A 25 -1.84 25.43 18.35
N PHE A 26 -1.75 24.35 19.09
CA PHE A 26 -0.75 23.31 18.82
C PHE A 26 -1.28 22.53 17.61
N GLU A 27 -0.72 22.77 16.44
CA GLU A 27 -0.76 21.75 15.41
C GLU A 27 0.11 20.61 15.94
N GLU A 28 -0.49 19.49 16.32
CA GLU A 28 0.26 18.26 16.53
C GLU A 28 0.93 17.93 15.20
N GLU A 29 2.21 18.30 15.07
CA GLU A 29 3.04 17.78 13.99
C GLU A 29 3.20 16.28 14.26
N THR A 30 2.26 15.49 13.76
CA THR A 30 2.40 14.05 13.72
C THR A 30 3.52 13.74 12.73
N ASN A 31 4.74 13.54 13.23
CA ASN A 31 5.85 13.00 12.43
C ASN A 31 5.60 11.51 12.19
N LEU A 32 4.49 11.19 11.51
CA LEU A 32 4.15 9.83 11.16
C LEU A 32 5.25 9.28 10.24
N ARG A 33 5.74 8.09 10.57
CA ARG A 33 6.64 7.34 9.69
C ARG A 33 5.86 6.29 8.96
N SER A 34 5.84 6.37 7.64
CA SER A 34 5.14 5.41 6.80
C SER A 34 6.09 4.71 5.85
N PHE A 35 5.79 3.44 5.59
CA PHE A 35 6.42 2.65 4.56
C PHE A 35 5.37 2.20 3.56
N ILE A 36 5.61 2.45 2.27
CA ILE A 36 4.81 1.91 1.18
C ILE A 36 5.58 0.69 0.64
N LEU A 37 4.96 -0.48 0.77
CA LEU A 37 5.45 -1.75 0.23
C LEU A 37 4.69 -2.01 -1.07
N MET A 38 5.33 -1.81 -2.20
CA MET A 38 4.74 -1.97 -3.52
C MET A 38 5.27 -3.25 -4.17
N ASP A 39 4.34 -4.13 -4.51
CA ASP A 39 4.61 -5.36 -5.25
C ASP A 39 4.99 -5.06 -6.70
N THR A 40 6.11 -5.61 -7.12
CA THR A 40 6.62 -5.54 -8.49
C THR A 40 6.74 -6.92 -9.13
N SER A 41 6.05 -7.93 -8.59
CA SER A 41 6.04 -9.27 -9.13
C SER A 41 5.52 -9.31 -10.57
N LYS A 42 5.74 -10.43 -11.22
CA LYS A 42 5.40 -10.60 -12.63
C LYS A 42 3.89 -10.55 -12.88
N SER A 43 3.07 -10.97 -11.91
CA SER A 43 1.61 -10.87 -11.96
C SER A 43 1.13 -9.42 -12.08
N MET A 44 1.86 -8.47 -11.46
CA MET A 44 1.55 -7.04 -11.53
C MET A 44 1.70 -6.42 -12.93
N ALA A 45 2.41 -7.10 -13.85
CA ALA A 45 2.50 -6.69 -15.25
C ALA A 45 1.19 -6.91 -16.03
N TYR A 46 0.24 -7.63 -15.47
CA TYR A 46 -1.02 -7.90 -16.16
C TYR A 46 -1.82 -6.61 -16.40
N SER A 47 -2.41 -6.54 -17.59
CA SER A 47 -3.30 -5.45 -17.99
C SER A 47 -4.33 -5.95 -19.00
N SER A 48 -5.59 -5.61 -18.80
CA SER A 48 -6.65 -5.72 -19.81
C SER A 48 -6.92 -4.39 -20.54
N SER A 49 -6.22 -3.34 -20.15
CA SER A 49 -6.37 -1.98 -20.69
C SER A 49 -5.00 -1.36 -21.02
N SER A 50 -4.93 -0.04 -21.15
CA SER A 50 -3.68 0.69 -21.40
C SER A 50 -2.77 0.83 -20.18
N ILE A 51 -3.27 0.54 -18.97
CA ILE A 51 -2.54 0.72 -17.71
C ILE A 51 -2.45 -0.65 -17.03
N SER A 52 -1.23 -1.08 -16.71
CA SER A 52 -1.00 -2.31 -15.95
C SER A 52 -1.29 -2.12 -14.45
N LYS A 53 -1.44 -3.22 -13.71
CA LYS A 53 -1.53 -3.16 -12.24
C LYS A 53 -0.28 -2.50 -11.64
N LEU A 54 0.90 -2.75 -12.23
CA LEU A 54 2.17 -2.15 -11.82
C LEU A 54 2.15 -0.63 -12.00
N ASP A 55 1.73 -0.13 -13.18
CA ASP A 55 1.63 1.30 -13.45
C ASP A 55 0.65 1.98 -12.50
N TYR A 56 -0.53 1.38 -12.33
CA TYR A 56 -1.53 1.88 -11.39
C TYR A 56 -1.00 1.97 -9.96
N SER A 57 -0.30 0.93 -9.51
CA SER A 57 0.35 0.89 -8.19
C SER A 57 1.42 1.96 -8.06
N GLY A 58 2.17 2.21 -9.13
CA GLY A 58 3.15 3.29 -9.21
C GLY A 58 2.50 4.67 -9.06
N PHE A 59 1.41 4.94 -9.79
CA PHE A 59 0.66 6.21 -9.67
C PHE A 59 0.07 6.39 -8.27
N LEU A 60 -0.52 5.34 -7.69
CA LEU A 60 -1.05 5.37 -6.34
C LEU A 60 0.05 5.66 -5.31
N THR A 61 1.19 4.98 -5.43
CA THR A 61 2.36 5.19 -4.56
C THR A 61 2.89 6.61 -4.66
N ALA A 62 3.00 7.17 -5.87
CA ALA A 62 3.43 8.54 -6.10
C ALA A 62 2.47 9.55 -5.46
N ALA A 63 1.16 9.37 -5.64
CA ALA A 63 0.13 10.24 -5.08
C ALA A 63 0.13 10.22 -3.55
N LEU A 64 0.18 9.03 -2.94
CA LEU A 64 0.25 8.86 -1.48
C LEU A 64 1.52 9.49 -0.92
N SER A 65 2.68 9.25 -1.56
CA SER A 65 3.96 9.83 -1.15
C SER A 65 3.93 11.36 -1.19
N TYR A 66 3.34 11.94 -2.24
CA TYR A 66 3.18 13.38 -2.37
C TYR A 66 2.30 13.96 -1.26
N LEU A 67 1.13 13.36 -0.99
CA LEU A 67 0.21 13.82 0.05
C LEU A 67 0.86 13.77 1.44
N MET A 68 1.52 12.67 1.78
CA MET A 68 2.18 12.49 3.08
C MET A 68 3.34 13.46 3.27
N ILE A 69 4.20 13.66 2.27
CA ILE A 69 5.31 14.62 2.35
C ILE A 69 4.79 16.05 2.49
N ARG A 70 3.67 16.39 1.84
CA ARG A 70 3.01 17.69 2.04
C ARG A 70 2.50 17.89 3.45
N GLN A 71 2.10 16.81 4.13
CA GLN A 71 1.70 16.81 5.54
C GLN A 71 2.90 16.77 6.50
N ARG A 72 4.14 16.84 5.97
CA ARG A 72 5.41 16.68 6.71
C ARG A 72 5.61 15.29 7.33
N ASP A 73 4.87 14.28 6.86
CA ASP A 73 5.07 12.90 7.27
C ASP A 73 6.27 12.28 6.56
N GLY A 74 6.96 11.38 7.25
CA GLY A 74 8.07 10.63 6.68
C GLY A 74 7.59 9.45 5.85
N VAL A 75 7.96 9.39 4.55
CA VAL A 75 7.58 8.30 3.64
C VAL A 75 8.80 7.54 3.18
N GLY A 76 8.78 6.21 3.34
CA GLY A 76 9.71 5.26 2.76
C GLY A 76 9.04 4.43 1.66
N LEU A 77 9.84 3.86 0.76
CA LEU A 77 9.39 2.98 -0.31
C LEU A 77 10.15 1.66 -0.27
N VAL A 78 9.42 0.57 -0.40
CA VAL A 78 9.96 -0.77 -0.60
C VAL A 78 9.37 -1.33 -1.87
N LEU A 79 10.22 -1.65 -2.86
CA LEU A 79 9.84 -2.41 -4.03
C LEU A 79 10.26 -3.86 -3.80
N PHE A 80 9.37 -4.79 -4.06
CA PHE A 80 9.64 -6.21 -3.81
C PHE A 80 8.97 -7.13 -4.86
N ASP A 81 9.52 -8.32 -4.98
CA ASP A 81 8.96 -9.49 -5.68
C ASP A 81 9.14 -10.74 -4.79
N GLU A 82 10.03 -11.67 -5.14
CA GLU A 82 10.43 -12.79 -4.26
C GLU A 82 11.29 -12.34 -3.07
N SER A 83 11.80 -11.10 -3.11
CA SER A 83 12.66 -10.47 -2.11
C SER A 83 12.57 -8.94 -2.22
N ILE A 84 13.15 -8.24 -1.25
CA ILE A 84 13.25 -6.78 -1.30
C ILE A 84 14.25 -6.36 -2.37
N GLN A 85 13.75 -5.70 -3.44
CA GLN A 85 14.55 -5.21 -4.56
C GLN A 85 15.13 -3.82 -4.30
N SER A 86 14.37 -2.98 -3.61
CA SER A 86 14.78 -1.62 -3.26
C SER A 86 14.13 -1.20 -1.96
N LEU A 87 14.89 -0.50 -1.12
CA LEU A 87 14.40 0.08 0.12
C LEU A 87 14.90 1.52 0.24
N ILE A 88 13.97 2.46 0.33
CA ILE A 88 14.21 3.87 0.63
C ILE A 88 13.67 4.12 2.05
N PRO A 89 14.50 4.48 3.04
CA PRO A 89 14.04 4.76 4.39
C PRO A 89 13.18 6.02 4.45
N PRO A 90 12.23 6.14 5.41
CA PRO A 90 11.29 7.25 5.45
C PRO A 90 11.95 8.57 5.82
N LYS A 91 11.66 9.60 5.00
CA LYS A 91 11.99 11.01 5.22
C LYS A 91 10.84 11.90 4.75
N SER A 92 10.73 13.13 5.26
CA SER A 92 9.67 14.10 4.94
C SER A 92 10.15 15.26 4.06
N THR A 93 11.18 15.05 3.23
CA THR A 93 11.79 16.08 2.40
C THR A 93 11.34 16.01 0.94
N GLN A 94 11.36 17.13 0.22
CA GLN A 94 11.07 17.14 -1.22
C GLN A 94 12.06 16.26 -2.02
N SER A 95 13.32 16.19 -1.61
CA SER A 95 14.30 15.29 -2.23
C SER A 95 13.93 13.81 -2.07
N GLN A 96 13.22 13.46 -1.00
CA GLN A 96 12.68 12.12 -0.80
C GLN A 96 11.63 11.77 -1.84
N LEU A 97 10.71 12.72 -2.12
CA LEU A 97 9.71 12.53 -3.17
C LEU A 97 10.38 12.25 -4.52
N ASN A 98 11.37 13.06 -4.90
CA ASN A 98 12.10 12.87 -6.14
C ASN A 98 12.80 11.50 -6.20
N ALA A 99 13.38 11.05 -5.08
CA ALA A 99 13.99 9.73 -5.00
C ALA A 99 12.96 8.59 -5.17
N ILE A 100 11.78 8.73 -4.58
CA ILE A 100 10.67 7.77 -4.75
C ILE A 100 10.21 7.76 -6.20
N LEU A 101 9.92 8.92 -6.80
CA LEU A 101 9.47 9.03 -8.19
C LEU A 101 10.48 8.43 -9.17
N GLY A 102 11.76 8.71 -8.99
CA GLY A 102 12.82 8.12 -9.82
C GLY A 102 12.90 6.58 -9.70
N LYS A 103 12.58 6.01 -8.52
CA LYS A 103 12.50 4.55 -8.38
C LYS A 103 11.26 3.96 -9.05
N LEU A 104 10.12 4.64 -8.95
CA LEU A 104 8.87 4.20 -9.58
C LEU A 104 8.95 4.24 -11.10
N GLU A 105 9.57 5.26 -11.68
CA GLU A 105 9.78 5.40 -13.13
C GLU A 105 10.59 4.23 -13.72
N HIS A 106 11.52 3.68 -12.95
CA HIS A 106 12.38 2.58 -13.38
C HIS A 106 11.91 1.21 -12.85
N ALA A 107 10.76 1.16 -12.17
CA ALA A 107 10.20 -0.10 -11.68
C ALA A 107 9.79 -0.99 -12.87
N LYS A 108 10.25 -2.23 -12.86
CA LYS A 108 9.95 -3.23 -13.90
C LYS A 108 9.36 -4.47 -13.23
N PRO A 109 8.51 -5.20 -13.96
CA PRO A 109 8.03 -6.49 -13.48
C PRO A 109 9.19 -7.43 -13.16
N GLY A 110 9.23 -7.93 -11.95
CA GLY A 110 10.25 -8.81 -11.43
C GLY A 110 9.92 -10.29 -11.62
N LYS A 111 10.21 -11.08 -10.59
CA LYS A 111 9.98 -12.51 -10.54
C LYS A 111 8.63 -12.83 -9.87
N LYS A 112 8.46 -14.07 -9.41
CA LYS A 112 7.33 -14.53 -8.61
C LYS A 112 7.25 -13.77 -7.30
N THR A 113 6.04 -13.52 -6.79
CA THR A 113 5.86 -12.92 -5.48
C THR A 113 6.15 -13.90 -4.34
N GLN A 114 6.72 -13.41 -3.24
CA GLN A 114 6.78 -14.04 -1.92
C GLN A 114 6.37 -13.02 -0.86
N LEU A 115 5.14 -12.50 -1.02
CA LEU A 115 4.62 -11.41 -0.22
C LEU A 115 4.69 -11.72 1.28
N GLY A 116 4.23 -12.91 1.71
CA GLY A 116 4.25 -13.29 3.12
C GLY A 116 5.64 -13.21 3.74
N LYS A 117 6.68 -13.70 3.04
CA LYS A 117 8.07 -13.62 3.48
C LYS A 117 8.55 -12.17 3.60
N VAL A 118 8.27 -11.35 2.58
CA VAL A 118 8.68 -9.92 2.59
C VAL A 118 7.98 -9.15 3.70
N LEU A 119 6.70 -9.44 3.98
CA LEU A 119 6.00 -8.82 5.09
C LEU A 119 6.66 -9.14 6.44
N HIS A 120 7.03 -10.40 6.69
CA HIS A 120 7.75 -10.78 7.91
C HIS A 120 9.11 -10.08 8.02
N GLU A 121 9.89 -10.08 6.93
CA GLU A 121 11.19 -9.42 6.89
C GLU A 121 11.07 -7.91 7.17
N MET A 122 10.07 -7.25 6.61
CA MET A 122 9.85 -5.82 6.84
C MET A 122 9.32 -5.54 8.25
N ALA A 123 8.48 -6.42 8.82
CA ALA A 123 8.01 -6.28 10.19
C ALA A 123 9.18 -6.33 11.22
N ASP A 124 10.19 -7.16 10.95
CA ASP A 124 11.41 -7.22 11.78
C ASP A 124 12.27 -5.95 11.62
N ARG A 125 12.32 -5.37 10.42
CA ARG A 125 13.14 -4.18 10.14
C ARG A 125 12.53 -2.88 10.66
N ILE A 126 11.19 -2.80 10.74
CA ILE A 126 10.48 -1.58 11.17
C ILE A 126 10.32 -1.59 12.69
N SER A 127 11.24 -0.98 13.40
CA SER A 127 11.25 -0.96 14.87
C SER A 127 10.41 0.15 15.51
N LYS A 128 10.08 1.23 14.76
CA LYS A 128 9.33 2.38 15.28
C LYS A 128 7.87 2.31 14.84
N ARG A 129 6.95 2.62 15.75
CA ARG A 129 5.52 2.73 15.42
C ARG A 129 5.30 3.65 14.22
N GLY A 130 4.44 3.25 13.31
CA GLY A 130 4.13 3.98 12.09
C GLY A 130 3.03 3.32 11.28
N LEU A 131 2.93 3.74 10.02
CA LEU A 131 1.96 3.23 9.06
C LEU A 131 2.68 2.40 8.01
N VAL A 132 2.17 1.22 7.72
CA VAL A 132 2.62 0.36 6.61
C VAL A 132 1.49 0.27 5.59
N ILE A 133 1.78 0.64 4.36
CA ILE A 133 0.85 0.55 3.23
C ILE A 133 1.35 -0.54 2.30
N VAL A 134 0.56 -1.59 2.11
CA VAL A 134 0.86 -2.69 1.19
C VAL A 134 0.03 -2.52 -0.07
N ILE A 135 0.67 -2.55 -1.24
CA ILE A 135 0.02 -2.44 -2.55
C ILE A 135 0.40 -3.67 -3.36
N SER A 136 -0.53 -4.61 -3.54
CA SER A 136 -0.31 -5.90 -4.20
C SER A 136 -1.64 -6.47 -4.71
N ASP A 137 -1.58 -7.43 -5.63
CA ASP A 137 -2.73 -8.25 -6.03
C ASP A 137 -2.99 -9.43 -5.06
N LEU A 138 -2.14 -9.58 -4.04
CA LEU A 138 -2.24 -10.60 -2.98
C LEU A 138 -2.25 -12.05 -3.50
N PHE A 139 -1.72 -12.30 -4.70
CA PHE A 139 -1.64 -13.65 -5.28
C PHE A 139 -0.48 -14.46 -4.67
N ASP A 140 -0.59 -14.74 -3.38
CA ASP A 140 0.35 -15.57 -2.61
C ASP A 140 -0.44 -16.47 -1.63
N ASN A 141 0.25 -17.29 -0.86
CA ASN A 141 -0.38 -18.10 0.16
C ASN A 141 -1.10 -17.24 1.20
N PHE A 142 -2.42 -17.40 1.30
CA PHE A 142 -3.27 -16.59 2.18
C PHE A 142 -2.79 -16.56 3.63
N ASP A 143 -2.50 -17.75 4.20
CA ASP A 143 -2.11 -17.84 5.62
C ASP A 143 -0.77 -17.17 5.88
N SER A 144 0.17 -17.26 4.95
CA SER A 144 1.47 -16.59 5.01
C SER A 144 1.31 -15.06 4.96
N VAL A 145 0.45 -14.54 4.06
CA VAL A 145 0.18 -13.10 3.96
C VAL A 145 -0.47 -12.60 5.24
N ILE A 146 -1.51 -13.27 5.74
CA ILE A 146 -2.20 -12.87 6.98
C ILE A 146 -1.25 -12.92 8.19
N SER A 147 -0.40 -13.95 8.27
CA SER A 147 0.62 -14.04 9.33
C SER A 147 1.58 -12.86 9.29
N GLY A 148 2.04 -12.47 8.08
CA GLY A 148 2.90 -11.30 7.90
C GLY A 148 2.23 -9.98 8.30
N LEU A 149 0.94 -9.79 7.92
CA LEU A 149 0.17 -8.61 8.32
C LEU A 149 -0.05 -8.56 9.85
N LYS A 150 -0.34 -9.70 10.48
CA LYS A 150 -0.46 -9.81 11.95
C LYS A 150 0.86 -9.50 12.66
N HIS A 151 2.02 -9.82 12.04
CA HIS A 151 3.33 -9.48 12.59
C HIS A 151 3.53 -7.95 12.70
N PHE A 152 3.11 -7.16 11.70
CA PHE A 152 3.12 -5.70 11.82
C PHE A 152 2.23 -5.20 12.96
N ARG A 153 1.02 -5.75 13.11
CA ARG A 153 0.12 -5.37 14.22
C ARG A 153 0.72 -5.69 15.59
N HIS A 154 1.38 -6.85 15.72
CA HIS A 154 2.10 -7.21 16.94
C HIS A 154 3.17 -6.17 17.29
N ASN A 155 3.88 -5.65 16.28
CA ASN A 155 4.88 -4.59 16.41
C ASN A 155 4.26 -3.18 16.51
N LYS A 156 2.93 -3.08 16.76
CA LYS A 156 2.18 -1.83 16.94
C LYS A 156 2.21 -0.91 15.69
N GLN A 157 2.37 -1.49 14.49
CA GLN A 157 2.21 -0.78 13.24
C GLN A 157 0.72 -0.72 12.86
N GLU A 158 0.30 0.39 12.25
CA GLU A 158 -0.96 0.46 11.53
C GLU A 158 -0.73 -0.05 10.11
N VAL A 159 -1.67 -0.84 9.59
CA VAL A 159 -1.52 -1.45 8.26
C VAL A 159 -2.71 -1.13 7.39
N ILE A 160 -2.44 -0.63 6.19
CA ILE A 160 -3.44 -0.45 5.13
C ILE A 160 -3.04 -1.34 3.96
N VAL A 161 -3.99 -2.10 3.42
CA VAL A 161 -3.77 -2.95 2.26
C VAL A 161 -4.59 -2.46 1.09
N PHE A 162 -3.93 -2.12 -0.01
CA PHE A 162 -4.55 -1.87 -1.30
C PHE A 162 -4.46 -3.14 -2.14
N HIS A 163 -5.60 -3.82 -2.28
CA HIS A 163 -5.74 -5.00 -3.12
C HIS A 163 -6.01 -4.56 -4.56
N VAL A 164 -5.01 -4.65 -5.43
CA VAL A 164 -5.05 -4.18 -6.82
C VAL A 164 -5.37 -5.35 -7.75
N LEU A 165 -6.52 -5.29 -8.40
CA LEU A 165 -6.95 -6.28 -9.38
C LEU A 165 -7.32 -5.61 -10.70
N ASP A 166 -7.01 -6.28 -11.80
CA ASP A 166 -7.49 -5.87 -13.10
C ASP A 166 -8.99 -6.20 -13.25
N ARG A 167 -9.69 -5.39 -14.04
CA ARG A 167 -11.13 -5.57 -14.25
C ARG A 167 -11.45 -6.96 -14.85
N GLN A 168 -10.63 -7.47 -15.76
CA GLN A 168 -10.84 -8.80 -16.31
C GLN A 168 -10.54 -9.92 -15.32
N GLU A 169 -9.63 -9.72 -14.38
CA GLU A 169 -9.41 -10.65 -13.28
C GLU A 169 -10.61 -10.70 -12.33
N GLN A 170 -11.34 -9.59 -12.18
CA GLN A 170 -12.56 -9.56 -11.36
C GLN A 170 -13.79 -10.10 -12.08
N GLU A 171 -14.02 -9.65 -13.33
CA GLU A 171 -15.26 -9.91 -14.05
C GLU A 171 -15.20 -11.18 -14.93
N PHE A 172 -13.99 -11.63 -15.27
CA PHE A 172 -13.72 -12.78 -16.13
C PHE A 172 -14.54 -12.78 -17.45
N GLN A 173 -14.55 -11.61 -18.12
CA GLN A 173 -15.39 -11.36 -19.30
C GLN A 173 -14.72 -11.79 -20.62
N PHE A 174 -14.17 -12.99 -20.66
CA PHE A 174 -13.66 -13.56 -21.90
C PHE A 174 -14.81 -14.19 -22.70
N GLN A 175 -14.90 -13.87 -23.99
CA GLN A 175 -16.01 -14.30 -24.87
C GLN A 175 -15.62 -15.47 -25.77
N THR A 176 -14.34 -15.72 -25.98
CA THR A 176 -13.84 -16.77 -26.86
C THR A 176 -13.02 -17.78 -26.10
N ARG A 177 -12.87 -18.98 -26.68
CA ARG A 177 -11.94 -19.99 -26.17
C ARG A 177 -10.55 -19.37 -26.03
N SER A 178 -10.02 -19.41 -24.83
CA SER A 178 -8.80 -18.67 -24.48
C SER A 178 -7.77 -19.59 -23.86
N LYS A 179 -6.52 -19.28 -24.15
CA LYS A 179 -5.36 -19.92 -23.53
C LYS A 179 -4.87 -18.97 -22.42
N PHE A 180 -5.08 -19.36 -21.18
CA PHE A 180 -4.56 -18.66 -20.02
C PHE A 180 -3.15 -19.11 -19.72
N ARG A 181 -2.27 -18.17 -19.49
CA ARG A 181 -0.89 -18.43 -19.11
C ARG A 181 -0.64 -17.80 -17.76
N ASP A 182 -0.24 -18.59 -16.80
CA ASP A 182 0.29 -18.10 -15.54
C ASP A 182 1.57 -17.28 -15.81
N LEU A 183 1.59 -16.03 -15.42
CA LEU A 183 2.72 -15.14 -15.65
C LEU A 183 3.92 -15.49 -14.78
N GLU A 184 3.72 -16.15 -13.64
CA GLU A 184 4.78 -16.51 -12.70
C GLU A 184 5.40 -17.88 -13.02
N THR A 185 4.56 -18.91 -13.21
CA THR A 185 5.02 -20.27 -13.47
C THR A 185 5.22 -20.57 -14.94
N GLY A 186 4.54 -19.84 -15.82
CA GLY A 186 4.53 -20.07 -17.26
C GLY A 186 3.60 -21.22 -17.71
N GLU A 187 2.93 -21.87 -16.77
CA GLU A 187 1.93 -22.91 -17.05
C GLU A 187 0.77 -22.36 -17.88
N THR A 188 0.20 -23.21 -18.73
CA THR A 188 -0.86 -22.80 -19.63
C THR A 188 -2.05 -23.72 -19.55
N ILE A 189 -3.25 -23.13 -19.42
CA ILE A 189 -4.53 -23.85 -19.45
C ILE A 189 -5.35 -23.28 -20.60
N THR A 190 -5.84 -24.19 -21.45
CA THR A 190 -6.80 -23.82 -22.50
C THR A 190 -8.18 -24.23 -22.05
N THR A 191 -9.08 -23.27 -21.93
CA THR A 191 -10.44 -23.54 -21.47
C THR A 191 -11.46 -22.66 -22.20
N GLU A 192 -12.71 -22.99 -22.00
CA GLU A 192 -13.88 -22.21 -22.41
C GLU A 192 -14.31 -21.32 -21.23
N PRO A 193 -13.97 -20.01 -21.25
CA PRO A 193 -14.12 -19.15 -20.07
C PRO A 193 -15.54 -19.05 -19.52
N TRP A 194 -16.54 -19.17 -20.39
CA TRP A 194 -17.95 -19.12 -19.98
C TRP A 194 -18.38 -20.29 -19.10
N GLN A 195 -17.74 -21.47 -19.22
CA GLN A 195 -18.05 -22.63 -18.40
C GLN A 195 -17.56 -22.46 -16.95
N ILE A 196 -16.43 -21.79 -16.76
CA ILE A 196 -15.82 -21.62 -15.44
C ILE A 196 -16.08 -20.25 -14.80
N ARG A 197 -16.71 -19.32 -15.54
CA ARG A 197 -16.89 -17.93 -15.11
C ARG A 197 -17.60 -17.80 -13.76
N SER A 198 -18.68 -18.53 -13.54
CA SER A 198 -19.44 -18.46 -12.29
C SER A 198 -18.61 -18.92 -11.09
N ALA A 199 -17.98 -20.09 -11.23
CA ALA A 199 -17.13 -20.67 -10.19
C ALA A 199 -15.91 -19.76 -9.90
N TYR A 200 -15.30 -19.21 -10.94
CA TYR A 200 -14.17 -18.27 -10.79
C TYR A 200 -14.57 -17.01 -10.03
N LYS A 201 -15.70 -16.37 -10.41
CA LYS A 201 -16.19 -15.18 -9.73
C LYS A 201 -16.52 -15.41 -8.26
N GLU A 202 -17.10 -16.55 -7.94
CA GLU A 202 -17.38 -16.95 -6.57
C GLU A 202 -16.08 -17.10 -5.77
N LEU A 203 -15.10 -17.78 -6.33
CA LEU A 203 -13.79 -17.97 -5.71
C LEU A 203 -13.06 -16.64 -5.45
N ILE A 204 -13.01 -15.73 -6.44
CA ILE A 204 -12.40 -14.41 -6.26
C ILE A 204 -13.12 -13.60 -5.17
N LYS A 205 -14.45 -13.64 -5.18
CA LYS A 205 -15.27 -12.96 -4.15
C LYS A 205 -15.01 -13.54 -2.75
N ASP A 206 -14.87 -14.84 -2.64
CA ASP A 206 -14.55 -15.49 -1.37
C ASP A 206 -13.16 -15.13 -0.86
N VAL A 207 -12.16 -15.10 -1.74
CA VAL A 207 -10.81 -14.64 -1.39
C VAL A 207 -10.84 -13.18 -0.91
N GLN A 208 -11.50 -12.29 -1.65
CA GLN A 208 -11.65 -10.89 -1.24
C GLN A 208 -12.35 -10.75 0.13
N ASN A 209 -13.41 -11.52 0.36
CA ASN A 209 -14.13 -11.52 1.64
C ASN A 209 -13.27 -12.04 2.79
N LYS A 210 -12.45 -13.09 2.56
CA LYS A 210 -11.49 -13.58 3.55
C LYS A 210 -10.48 -12.50 3.94
N TYR A 211 -9.85 -11.85 2.97
CA TYR A 211 -8.93 -10.74 3.26
C TYR A 211 -9.63 -9.59 3.98
N ARG A 212 -10.83 -9.18 3.52
CA ARG A 212 -11.59 -8.12 4.19
C ARG A 212 -11.89 -8.44 5.64
N LYS A 213 -12.27 -9.67 5.95
CA LYS A 213 -12.58 -10.12 7.32
C LYS A 213 -11.35 -10.11 8.23
N GLU A 214 -10.18 -10.49 7.71
CA GLU A 214 -8.95 -10.53 8.52
C GLU A 214 -8.29 -9.15 8.68
N CYS A 215 -8.57 -8.18 7.78
CA CYS A 215 -8.02 -6.83 7.81
C CYS A 215 -8.92 -5.82 8.56
N GLN A 216 -10.09 -6.21 9.05
CA GLN A 216 -10.96 -5.41 9.92
C GLN A 216 -10.63 -5.65 11.40
#